data_adafe2f734d8b633031f6f7ce258d42e
#
_entry.id   adafe2f734d8b633031f6f7ce258d42e
#
_cell.length_a   1.000
_cell.length_b   1.000
_cell.length_c   1.000
_cell.angle_alpha   90.00
_cell.angle_beta   90.00
_cell.angle_gamma   90.00
#
_symmetry.space_group_name_H-M   'P 1'
#
loop_
_entity.id
_entity.type
_entity.pdbx_description
1 polymer ?
#
loop_
_entity_poly.entity_id
_entity_poly.type
_entity_poly.pdbx_seq_one_letter_code
_entity_poly.pdbx_strand_id
1 'polypeptide(L)'
;LVVIRSPWDYPERTVDFLAWLRSVEHLPTLMNPAPLISWNLDKRYLAELDHAGVPTVPTGFADSLRRVDALLGAQADRSRPGGSSGEVVVKPTISAGSRNTGRFAVDDPAARALAELILGAGGTVMIQPAIASVAERGEVGVIVFDGEISHAIVKAPILDVGGTLLGGSYREAITAADPTPAQREATMAAVDVVASIAAHKRWLSDDEPLLYGRYDLVSLNDGTEALLEAELFE
;
A
#
# COMPACT_ATOMS: atom_id res chain seq x y z
N LEU A 1 -19.82 18.66 -5.61
CA LEU A 1 -18.98 17.46 -5.68
C LEU A 1 -17.60 17.78 -5.15
N VAL A 2 -17.17 17.06 -4.13
CA VAL A 2 -15.81 17.14 -3.59
C VAL A 2 -15.15 15.76 -3.83
N VAL A 3 -14.01 15.77 -4.50
CA VAL A 3 -13.18 14.60 -4.74
C VAL A 3 -11.81 14.90 -4.15
N ILE A 4 -11.36 14.07 -3.19
CA ILE A 4 -10.02 14.19 -2.66
C ILE A 4 -9.09 13.49 -3.63
N ARG A 5 -8.10 14.23 -4.11
CA ARG A 5 -7.11 13.71 -5.04
C ARG A 5 -5.76 14.36 -4.79
N SER A 6 -4.73 13.54 -4.69
CA SER A 6 -3.33 13.97 -4.60
C SER A 6 -3.00 14.88 -3.39
N PRO A 7 -3.49 14.58 -2.18
CA PRO A 7 -3.10 15.33 -0.97
C PRO A 7 -1.75 14.83 -0.44
N TRP A 8 -0.71 14.85 -1.26
CA TRP A 8 0.57 14.15 -1.04
C TRP A 8 1.37 14.59 0.20
N ASP A 9 0.97 15.66 0.86
CA ASP A 9 1.56 16.14 2.12
C ASP A 9 0.88 15.57 3.37
N TYR A 10 -0.18 14.77 3.23
CA TYR A 10 -0.92 14.22 4.38
C TYR A 10 -0.06 13.37 5.33
N PRO A 11 0.99 12.65 4.90
CA PRO A 11 1.82 11.88 5.85
C PRO A 11 2.60 12.77 6.82
N GLU A 12 2.92 14.01 6.41
CA GLU A 12 3.59 15.00 7.26
C GLU A 12 2.58 15.76 8.15
N ARG A 13 1.32 15.80 7.74
CA ARG A 13 0.24 16.58 8.35
C ARG A 13 -0.99 15.73 8.64
N THR A 14 -0.77 14.47 9.04
CA THR A 14 -1.85 13.48 9.24
C THR A 14 -2.95 13.99 10.19
N VAL A 15 -2.57 14.65 11.27
CA VAL A 15 -3.53 15.21 12.25
C VAL A 15 -4.38 16.30 11.61
N ASP A 16 -3.77 17.21 10.86
CA ASP A 16 -4.47 18.30 10.18
C ASP A 16 -5.39 17.75 9.09
N PHE A 17 -4.91 16.79 8.29
CA PHE A 17 -5.68 16.14 7.24
C PHE A 17 -6.92 15.43 7.82
N LEU A 18 -6.76 14.65 8.89
CA LEU A 18 -7.87 13.97 9.55
C LEU A 18 -8.85 14.96 10.20
N ALA A 19 -8.35 16.10 10.74
CA ALA A 19 -9.22 17.14 11.28
C ALA A 19 -10.04 17.82 10.17
N TRP A 20 -9.38 18.13 9.05
CA TRP A 20 -10.06 18.66 7.86
C TRP A 20 -11.09 17.65 7.31
N LEU A 21 -10.72 16.39 7.18
CA LEU A 21 -11.61 15.33 6.67
C LEU A 21 -12.89 15.22 7.52
N ARG A 22 -12.77 15.23 8.84
CA ARG A 22 -13.93 15.29 9.75
C ARG A 22 -14.79 16.55 9.55
N SER A 23 -14.18 17.68 9.22
CA SER A 23 -14.93 18.92 9.00
C SER A 23 -15.79 18.92 7.73
N VAL A 24 -15.46 18.04 6.77
CA VAL A 24 -16.18 17.91 5.48
C VAL A 24 -16.95 16.60 5.35
N GLU A 25 -16.88 15.69 6.32
CA GLU A 25 -17.53 14.36 6.25
C GLU A 25 -19.07 14.41 6.11
N HIS A 26 -19.67 15.51 6.59
CA HIS A 26 -21.12 15.72 6.51
C HIS A 26 -21.59 16.28 5.14
N LEU A 27 -20.66 16.56 4.24
CA LEU A 27 -21.00 17.06 2.91
C LEU A 27 -21.48 15.90 2.05
N PRO A 28 -22.73 15.92 1.55
CA PRO A 28 -23.31 14.79 0.80
C PRO A 28 -22.65 14.61 -0.59
N THR A 29 -21.71 15.46 -0.92
CA THR A 29 -21.00 15.47 -2.21
C THR A 29 -19.54 15.04 -2.10
N LEU A 30 -19.09 14.59 -0.93
CA LEU A 30 -17.76 14.01 -0.76
C LEU A 30 -17.75 12.58 -1.30
N MET A 31 -17.02 12.37 -2.39
CA MET A 31 -16.89 11.06 -3.04
C MET A 31 -15.68 10.31 -2.50
N ASN A 32 -15.85 9.01 -2.30
CA ASN A 32 -15.15 8.18 -1.35
C ASN A 32 -15.27 8.80 0.05
N PRO A 33 -16.18 8.27 0.88
CA PRO A 33 -16.57 8.93 2.12
C PRO A 33 -15.42 9.04 3.14
N ALA A 34 -15.46 10.07 3.98
CA ALA A 34 -14.41 10.38 4.94
C ALA A 34 -13.97 9.20 5.83
N PRO A 35 -14.86 8.31 6.32
CA PRO A 35 -14.44 7.15 7.09
C PRO A 35 -13.63 6.13 6.28
N LEU A 36 -13.97 5.94 4.98
CA LEU A 36 -13.23 5.07 4.08
C LEU A 36 -11.83 5.62 3.82
N ILE A 37 -11.71 6.92 3.57
CA ILE A 37 -10.42 7.60 3.40
C ILE A 37 -9.57 7.50 4.66
N SER A 38 -10.18 7.73 5.84
CA SER A 38 -9.49 7.60 7.13
C SER A 38 -8.95 6.18 7.37
N TRP A 39 -9.69 5.16 6.95
CA TRP A 39 -9.27 3.76 7.02
C TRP A 39 -8.14 3.47 6.04
N ASN A 40 -8.25 3.95 4.79
CA ASN A 40 -7.29 3.70 3.73
C ASN A 40 -5.96 4.44 3.93
N LEU A 41 -5.96 5.53 4.70
CA LEU A 41 -4.77 6.32 5.02
C LEU A 41 -3.66 5.51 5.70
N ASP A 42 -4.02 4.50 6.50
CA ASP A 42 -3.07 3.61 7.18
C ASP A 42 -3.04 2.22 6.52
N LYS A 43 -1.92 1.85 5.92
CA LYS A 43 -1.74 0.59 5.16
C LYS A 43 -1.99 -0.70 5.96
N ARG A 44 -2.32 -0.60 7.25
CA ARG A 44 -2.81 -1.75 8.03
C ARG A 44 -4.11 -2.32 7.50
N TYR A 45 -4.84 -1.60 6.63
CA TYR A 45 -6.00 -2.13 5.91
C TYR A 45 -5.65 -3.38 5.08
N LEU A 46 -4.39 -3.54 4.65
CA LEU A 46 -3.95 -4.74 3.92
C LEU A 46 -4.17 -6.02 4.72
N ALA A 47 -4.07 -5.97 6.05
CA ALA A 47 -4.36 -7.15 6.87
C ALA A 47 -5.86 -7.50 6.88
N GLU A 48 -6.76 -6.50 6.77
CA GLU A 48 -8.21 -6.75 6.65
C GLU A 48 -8.53 -7.36 5.28
N LEU A 49 -7.88 -6.87 4.20
CA LEU A 49 -8.05 -7.41 2.84
C LEU A 49 -7.52 -8.84 2.73
N ASP A 50 -6.33 -9.11 3.27
CA ASP A 50 -5.74 -10.45 3.31
C ASP A 50 -6.66 -11.44 4.06
N HIS A 51 -7.16 -11.03 5.23
CA HIS A 51 -8.10 -11.84 6.01
C HIS A 51 -9.42 -12.10 5.27
N ALA A 52 -9.84 -11.17 4.43
CA ALA A 52 -11.04 -11.30 3.57
C ALA A 52 -10.78 -12.11 2.28
N GLY A 53 -9.55 -12.60 2.08
CA GLY A 53 -9.19 -13.49 0.97
C GLY A 53 -8.64 -12.79 -0.27
N VAL A 54 -8.35 -11.48 -0.22
CA VAL A 54 -7.63 -10.79 -1.30
C VAL A 54 -6.16 -11.22 -1.23
N PRO A 55 -5.56 -11.74 -2.31
CA PRO A 55 -4.14 -11.99 -2.35
C PRO A 55 -3.37 -10.68 -2.14
N THR A 56 -2.62 -10.58 -1.04
CA THR A 56 -1.78 -9.41 -0.73
C THR A 56 -0.31 -9.82 -0.64
N VAL A 57 0.59 -8.85 -0.80
CA VAL A 57 2.00 -9.07 -0.47
C VAL A 57 2.09 -9.37 1.04
N PRO A 58 2.74 -10.48 1.45
CA PRO A 58 2.87 -10.82 2.87
C PRO A 58 3.44 -9.66 3.68
N THR A 59 2.67 -9.14 4.63
CA THR A 59 2.99 -7.90 5.32
C THR A 59 3.01 -8.10 6.83
N GLY A 60 4.11 -7.69 7.47
CA GLY A 60 4.23 -7.60 8.91
C GLY A 60 4.16 -6.17 9.40
N PHE A 61 3.45 -5.93 10.51
CA PHE A 61 3.35 -4.62 11.15
C PHE A 61 4.03 -4.64 12.52
N ALA A 62 4.74 -3.55 12.87
CA ALA A 62 5.45 -3.41 14.12
C ALA A 62 5.29 -2.01 14.71
N ASP A 63 4.95 -1.98 16.00
CA ASP A 63 4.85 -0.81 16.87
C ASP A 63 6.02 -0.71 17.88
N SER A 64 6.96 -1.66 17.82
CA SER A 64 8.10 -1.76 18.71
C SER A 64 9.29 -2.44 18.03
N LEU A 65 10.51 -2.10 18.46
CA LEU A 65 11.73 -2.72 17.94
C LEU A 65 11.76 -4.24 18.18
N ARG A 66 11.23 -4.72 19.29
CA ARG A 66 11.09 -6.17 19.53
C ARG A 66 10.26 -6.85 18.46
N ARG A 67 9.18 -6.20 17.99
CA ARG A 67 8.35 -6.74 16.92
C ARG A 67 9.05 -6.65 15.56
N VAL A 68 9.80 -5.57 15.31
CA VAL A 68 10.67 -5.43 14.12
C VAL A 68 11.67 -6.58 14.05
N ASP A 69 12.42 -6.83 15.14
CA ASP A 69 13.42 -7.89 15.21
C ASP A 69 12.80 -9.27 14.95
N ALA A 70 11.61 -9.53 15.50
CA ALA A 70 10.87 -10.77 15.25
C ALA A 70 10.44 -10.92 13.78
N LEU A 71 9.99 -9.83 13.12
CA LEU A 71 9.60 -9.86 11.72
C LEU A 71 10.79 -10.05 10.78
N LEU A 72 11.89 -9.35 11.01
CA LEU A 72 13.13 -9.53 10.24
C LEU A 72 13.68 -10.96 10.41
N GLY A 73 13.67 -11.50 11.63
CA GLY A 73 14.05 -12.89 11.89
C GLY A 73 13.18 -13.89 11.12
N ALA A 74 11.87 -13.69 11.11
CA ALA A 74 10.95 -14.55 10.35
C ALA A 74 11.16 -14.47 8.83
N GLN A 75 11.55 -13.31 8.30
CA GLN A 75 11.91 -13.17 6.89
C GLN A 75 13.25 -13.86 6.57
N ALA A 76 14.25 -13.76 7.46
CA ALA A 76 15.53 -14.47 7.33
C ALA A 76 15.33 -15.99 7.27
N ASP A 77 14.44 -16.54 8.10
CA ASP A 77 14.12 -17.97 8.11
C ASP A 77 13.45 -18.44 6.82
N ARG A 78 12.62 -17.61 6.20
CA ARG A 78 11.98 -17.88 4.88
C ARG A 78 12.96 -17.83 3.72
N SER A 79 14.05 -17.08 3.86
CA SER A 79 15.08 -16.86 2.83
C SER A 79 16.15 -17.95 2.79
N ARG A 80 16.04 -19.01 3.62
CA ARG A 80 16.93 -20.19 3.56
C ARG A 80 16.72 -20.98 2.27
N PRO A 81 17.65 -21.89 1.86
CA PRO A 81 17.63 -22.54 0.55
C PRO A 81 16.24 -23.03 0.15
N GLY A 82 15.69 -22.44 -0.92
CA GLY A 82 14.33 -22.69 -1.43
C GLY A 82 13.31 -21.54 -1.18
N GLY A 83 13.67 -20.46 -0.48
CA GLY A 83 12.81 -19.31 -0.17
C GLY A 83 13.04 -18.07 -1.05
N SER A 84 12.42 -16.95 -0.68
CA SER A 84 12.53 -15.65 -1.34
C SER A 84 13.95 -15.02 -1.27
N SER A 85 14.16 -13.94 -1.96
CA SER A 85 15.46 -13.28 -2.25
C SER A 85 16.31 -12.87 -1.02
N GLY A 86 15.86 -13.05 0.19
CA GLY A 86 16.58 -12.59 1.40
C GLY A 86 16.58 -11.08 1.57
N GLU A 87 15.70 -10.38 0.90
CA GLU A 87 15.57 -8.93 0.95
C GLU A 87 14.19 -8.52 1.46
N VAL A 88 14.13 -7.39 2.14
CA VAL A 88 12.93 -6.80 2.71
C VAL A 88 12.78 -5.34 2.31
N VAL A 89 11.54 -4.90 2.21
CA VAL A 89 11.16 -3.49 2.15
C VAL A 89 10.65 -3.08 3.52
N VAL A 90 11.21 -2.01 4.07
CA VAL A 90 10.81 -1.38 5.34
C VAL A 90 10.25 -0.01 5.02
N LYS A 91 9.03 0.28 5.49
CA LYS A 91 8.34 1.56 5.27
C LYS A 91 7.35 1.88 6.39
N PRO A 92 6.92 3.15 6.58
CA PRO A 92 5.85 3.46 7.51
C PRO A 92 4.48 3.05 6.94
N THR A 93 3.51 2.77 7.82
CA THR A 93 2.14 2.44 7.39
C THR A 93 1.38 3.64 6.82
N ILE A 94 1.72 4.84 7.25
CA ILE A 94 1.19 6.10 6.71
C ILE A 94 2.31 6.77 5.92
N SER A 95 2.23 6.73 4.60
CA SER A 95 3.25 7.30 3.71
C SER A 95 2.70 7.52 2.32
N ALA A 96 3.26 8.50 1.62
CA ALA A 96 3.06 8.77 0.20
C ALA A 96 4.42 8.97 -0.47
N GLY A 97 4.51 8.70 -1.79
CA GLY A 97 5.72 8.93 -2.56
C GLY A 97 6.95 8.17 -2.05
N SER A 98 6.80 6.96 -1.55
CA SER A 98 7.88 6.10 -1.04
C SER A 98 8.76 6.75 0.04
N ARG A 99 8.29 7.77 0.73
CA ARG A 99 9.04 8.45 1.79
C ARG A 99 9.31 7.51 2.96
N ASN A 100 10.53 7.58 3.52
CA ASN A 100 11.00 6.68 4.59
C ASN A 100 10.85 5.20 4.23
N THR A 101 11.08 4.87 2.96
CA THR A 101 11.02 3.52 2.43
C THR A 101 12.42 3.08 2.04
N GLY A 102 12.79 1.84 2.37
CA GLY A 102 14.09 1.28 2.01
C GLY A 102 14.00 -0.20 1.70
N ARG A 103 14.86 -0.68 0.78
CA ARG A 103 15.04 -2.08 0.43
C ARG A 103 16.41 -2.55 0.91
N PHE A 104 16.44 -3.60 1.70
CA PHE A 104 17.62 -4.07 2.40
C PHE A 104 17.75 -5.58 2.29
N ALA A 105 19.00 -6.08 2.38
CA ALA A 105 19.18 -7.48 2.79
C ALA A 105 18.58 -7.68 4.19
N VAL A 106 18.00 -8.85 4.45
CA VAL A 106 17.25 -9.11 5.67
C VAL A 106 18.10 -9.01 6.95
N ASP A 107 19.42 -9.20 6.81
CA ASP A 107 20.43 -9.09 7.89
C ASP A 107 21.17 -7.74 7.91
N ASP A 108 20.82 -6.83 7.01
CA ASP A 108 21.40 -5.48 6.97
C ASP A 108 20.89 -4.67 8.18
N PRO A 109 21.78 -4.16 9.05
CA PRO A 109 21.39 -3.34 10.19
C PRO A 109 20.68 -2.04 9.79
N ALA A 110 20.81 -1.58 8.55
CA ALA A 110 20.11 -0.41 8.04
C ALA A 110 18.58 -0.60 7.99
N ALA A 111 18.10 -1.84 7.79
CA ALA A 111 16.67 -2.15 7.86
C ALA A 111 16.10 -1.83 9.26
N ARG A 112 16.82 -2.25 10.30
CA ARG A 112 16.45 -1.98 11.70
C ARG A 112 16.59 -0.49 12.03
N ALA A 113 17.63 0.17 11.55
CA ALA A 113 17.84 1.61 11.78
C ALA A 113 16.72 2.46 11.17
N LEU A 114 16.25 2.14 9.93
CA LEU A 114 15.08 2.81 9.35
C LEU A 114 13.82 2.55 10.17
N ALA A 115 13.59 1.32 10.62
CA ALA A 115 12.45 1.01 11.48
C ALA A 115 12.49 1.81 12.80
N GLU A 116 13.67 1.97 13.41
CA GLU A 116 13.86 2.79 14.61
C GLU A 116 13.54 4.26 14.38
N LEU A 117 13.93 4.81 13.22
CA LEU A 117 13.60 6.18 12.82
C LEU A 117 12.08 6.34 12.68
N ILE A 118 11.37 5.41 12.04
CA ILE A 118 9.92 5.44 11.87
C ILE A 118 9.21 5.38 13.24
N LEU A 119 9.62 4.45 14.10
CA LEU A 119 9.05 4.31 15.45
C LEU A 119 9.33 5.54 16.32
N GLY A 120 10.55 6.11 16.23
CA GLY A 120 10.94 7.32 16.94
C GLY A 120 10.12 8.55 16.53
N ALA A 121 9.60 8.58 15.32
CA ALA A 121 8.65 9.59 14.84
C ALA A 121 7.19 9.30 15.23
N GLY A 122 6.92 8.24 16.01
CA GLY A 122 5.57 7.83 16.42
C GLY A 122 4.79 7.05 15.35
N GLY A 123 5.45 6.63 14.27
CA GLY A 123 4.84 5.83 13.22
C GLY A 123 4.78 4.33 13.55
N THR A 124 4.03 3.58 12.74
CA THR A 124 4.04 2.11 12.72
C THR A 124 4.88 1.65 11.53
N VAL A 125 5.72 0.64 11.74
CA VAL A 125 6.58 0.05 10.71
C VAL A 125 5.82 -1.04 9.96
N MET A 126 5.97 -1.06 8.65
CA MET A 126 5.51 -2.11 7.74
C MET A 126 6.73 -2.80 7.13
N ILE A 127 6.77 -4.12 7.17
CA ILE A 127 7.86 -4.95 6.62
C ILE A 127 7.26 -5.96 5.65
N GLN A 128 7.76 -5.95 4.41
CA GLN A 128 7.36 -6.86 3.33
C GLN A 128 8.59 -7.55 2.74
N PRO A 129 8.49 -8.78 2.20
CA PRO A 129 9.55 -9.31 1.33
C PRO A 129 9.71 -8.40 0.11
N ALA A 130 10.93 -8.22 -0.37
CA ALA A 130 11.16 -7.60 -1.67
C ALA A 130 10.71 -8.56 -2.77
N ILE A 131 9.81 -8.08 -3.63
CA ILE A 131 9.24 -8.89 -4.71
C ILE A 131 10.11 -8.76 -5.96
N ALA A 132 10.61 -9.87 -6.48
CA ALA A 132 11.52 -9.90 -7.62
C ALA A 132 10.90 -9.24 -8.87
N SER A 133 9.62 -9.48 -9.14
CA SER A 133 8.92 -8.89 -10.29
C SER A 133 8.90 -7.37 -10.27
N VAL A 134 8.90 -6.73 -9.09
CA VAL A 134 8.99 -5.27 -8.98
C VAL A 134 10.31 -4.76 -9.52
N ALA A 135 11.42 -5.42 -9.18
CA ALA A 135 12.75 -5.02 -9.68
C ALA A 135 12.90 -5.20 -11.20
N GLU A 136 12.18 -6.16 -11.78
CA GLU A 136 12.25 -6.50 -13.21
C GLU A 136 11.28 -5.69 -14.07
N ARG A 137 10.05 -5.51 -13.58
CA ARG A 137 8.92 -5.02 -14.38
C ARG A 137 8.19 -3.84 -13.75
N GLY A 138 8.52 -3.48 -12.50
CA GLY A 138 7.81 -2.47 -11.75
C GLY A 138 6.49 -2.98 -11.14
N GLU A 139 5.63 -2.05 -10.78
CA GLU A 139 4.31 -2.26 -10.21
C GLU A 139 3.24 -1.90 -11.25
N VAL A 140 2.13 -2.64 -11.29
CA VAL A 140 1.01 -2.33 -12.16
C VAL A 140 -0.09 -1.67 -11.34
N GLY A 141 -0.30 -0.37 -11.55
CA GLY A 141 -1.42 0.36 -10.95
C GLY A 141 -2.64 0.27 -11.86
N VAL A 142 -3.71 -0.38 -11.39
CA VAL A 142 -4.98 -0.46 -12.11
C VAL A 142 -5.94 0.57 -11.53
N ILE A 143 -6.39 1.48 -12.39
CA ILE A 143 -7.28 2.58 -12.02
C ILE A 143 -8.72 2.16 -12.26
N VAL A 144 -9.54 2.30 -11.21
CA VAL A 144 -10.96 1.97 -11.19
C VAL A 144 -11.75 3.25 -10.93
N PHE A 145 -12.79 3.49 -11.72
CA PHE A 145 -13.78 4.53 -11.51
C PHE A 145 -15.16 3.92 -11.48
N ASP A 146 -15.97 4.33 -10.52
CA ASP A 146 -17.36 3.92 -10.39
C ASP A 146 -17.56 2.39 -10.45
N GLY A 147 -16.60 1.65 -9.82
CA GLY A 147 -16.59 0.19 -9.81
C GLY A 147 -16.07 -0.46 -11.09
N GLU A 148 -15.66 0.30 -12.12
CA GLU A 148 -15.18 -0.26 -13.39
C GLU A 148 -13.71 0.06 -13.65
N ILE A 149 -12.97 -0.92 -14.20
CA ILE A 149 -11.58 -0.72 -14.60
C ILE A 149 -11.53 0.25 -15.79
N SER A 150 -10.87 1.39 -15.59
CA SER A 150 -10.67 2.41 -16.61
C SER A 150 -9.41 2.14 -17.44
N HIS A 151 -8.26 2.05 -16.80
CA HIS A 151 -6.95 1.87 -17.44
C HIS A 151 -5.94 1.35 -16.44
N ALA A 152 -4.73 1.05 -16.90
CA ALA A 152 -3.63 0.72 -16.03
C ALA A 152 -2.35 1.49 -16.41
N ILE A 153 -1.44 1.54 -15.45
CA ILE A 153 -0.10 2.11 -15.58
C ILE A 153 0.92 1.13 -15.04
N VAL A 154 2.13 1.20 -15.55
CA VAL A 154 3.32 0.57 -14.93
C VAL A 154 4.15 1.67 -14.30
N LYS A 155 4.46 1.50 -13.02
CA LYS A 155 5.39 2.33 -12.25
C LYS A 155 6.73 1.61 -12.23
N ALA A 156 7.78 2.29 -12.73
CA ALA A 156 9.13 1.72 -12.74
C ALA A 156 9.65 1.48 -11.30
N PRO A 157 10.57 0.50 -11.13
CA PRO A 157 11.22 0.28 -9.83
C PRO A 157 11.91 1.54 -9.32
N ILE A 158 11.77 1.83 -8.03
CA ILE A 158 12.32 3.03 -7.40
C ILE A 158 13.50 2.69 -6.49
N LEU A 159 13.48 1.49 -5.88
CA LEU A 159 14.41 1.10 -4.83
C LEU A 159 15.45 0.10 -5.34
N ASP A 160 16.71 0.50 -5.35
CA ASP A 160 17.83 -0.42 -5.43
C ASP A 160 18.09 -1.09 -4.07
N VAL A 161 18.83 -2.19 -4.05
CA VAL A 161 19.28 -2.86 -2.82
C VAL A 161 20.16 -1.90 -2.02
N GLY A 162 19.85 -1.73 -0.74
CA GLY A 162 20.49 -0.72 0.11
C GLY A 162 20.01 0.71 -0.16
N GLY A 163 19.13 0.91 -1.15
CA GLY A 163 18.53 2.20 -1.45
C GLY A 163 17.46 2.58 -0.42
N THR A 164 17.48 3.84 0.02
CA THR A 164 16.52 4.39 0.99
C THR A 164 16.05 5.75 0.52
N LEU A 165 14.73 5.96 0.51
CA LEU A 165 14.10 7.25 0.26
C LEU A 165 13.67 7.87 1.59
N LEU A 166 14.52 8.73 2.17
CA LEU A 166 14.23 9.40 3.45
C LEU A 166 13.38 10.66 3.28
N GLY A 167 13.28 11.18 2.07
CA GLY A 167 12.53 12.37 1.70
C GLY A 167 13.04 12.98 0.39
N GLY A 168 12.38 14.04 -0.05
CA GLY A 168 12.68 14.70 -1.32
C GLY A 168 11.66 14.35 -2.41
N SER A 169 11.76 15.03 -3.56
CA SER A 169 10.96 14.71 -4.73
C SER A 169 11.74 13.76 -5.64
N TYR A 170 11.16 12.63 -5.97
CA TYR A 170 11.63 11.82 -7.07
C TYR A 170 10.60 11.86 -8.21
N ARG A 171 11.05 11.60 -9.42
CA ARG A 171 10.16 11.54 -10.57
C ARG A 171 9.90 10.08 -10.91
N GLU A 172 8.69 9.63 -10.62
CA GLU A 172 8.24 8.30 -10.99
C GLU A 172 8.16 8.18 -12.51
N ALA A 173 8.79 7.17 -13.08
CA ALA A 173 8.63 6.85 -14.48
C ALA A 173 7.37 5.99 -14.63
N ILE A 174 6.33 6.61 -15.18
CA ILE A 174 5.01 5.98 -15.38
C ILE A 174 4.77 5.79 -16.86
N THR A 175 4.32 4.60 -17.26
CA THR A 175 3.90 4.29 -18.62
C THR A 175 2.51 3.69 -18.64
N ALA A 176 1.73 4.01 -19.68
CA ALA A 176 0.42 3.40 -19.86
C ALA A 176 0.56 1.89 -20.14
N ALA A 177 -0.38 1.10 -19.63
CA ALA A 177 -0.42 -0.34 -19.81
C ALA A 177 -1.87 -0.85 -19.94
N ASP A 178 -2.00 -2.04 -20.51
CA ASP A 178 -3.25 -2.79 -20.48
C ASP A 178 -3.12 -3.89 -19.42
N PRO A 179 -4.01 -3.94 -18.41
CA PRO A 179 -3.94 -4.96 -17.38
C PRO A 179 -4.29 -6.33 -17.97
N THR A 180 -3.53 -7.34 -17.61
CA THR A 180 -3.79 -8.74 -17.99
C THR A 180 -5.13 -9.23 -17.40
N PRO A 181 -5.70 -10.33 -17.91
CA PRO A 181 -6.90 -10.92 -17.31
C PRO A 181 -6.74 -11.24 -15.81
N ALA A 182 -5.58 -11.75 -15.39
CA ALA A 182 -5.29 -12.06 -13.98
C ALA A 182 -5.23 -10.78 -13.13
N GLN A 183 -4.62 -9.69 -13.64
CA GLN A 183 -4.59 -8.41 -12.96
C GLN A 183 -5.98 -7.79 -12.84
N ARG A 184 -6.81 -7.91 -13.88
CA ARG A 184 -8.22 -7.48 -13.84
C ARG A 184 -9.00 -8.24 -12.75
N GLU A 185 -8.86 -9.57 -12.72
CA GLU A 185 -9.51 -10.42 -11.72
C GLU A 185 -9.06 -10.05 -10.30
N ALA A 186 -7.75 -9.94 -10.05
CA ALA A 186 -7.20 -9.55 -8.75
C ALA A 186 -7.67 -8.15 -8.31
N THR A 187 -7.72 -7.19 -9.26
CA THR A 187 -8.22 -5.84 -8.99
C THR A 187 -9.69 -5.88 -8.57
N MET A 188 -10.55 -6.54 -9.36
CA MET A 188 -11.99 -6.57 -9.07
C MET A 188 -12.28 -7.29 -7.77
N ALA A 189 -11.57 -8.38 -7.45
CA ALA A 189 -11.66 -9.03 -6.15
C ALA A 189 -11.33 -8.08 -4.99
N ALA A 190 -10.30 -7.24 -5.15
CA ALA A 190 -9.95 -6.23 -4.15
C ALA A 190 -11.02 -5.12 -4.05
N VAL A 191 -11.56 -4.64 -5.19
CA VAL A 191 -12.67 -3.66 -5.24
C VAL A 191 -13.89 -4.19 -4.49
N ASP A 192 -14.32 -5.42 -4.77
CA ASP A 192 -15.48 -6.05 -4.15
C ASP A 192 -15.32 -6.17 -2.63
N VAL A 193 -14.13 -6.56 -2.18
CA VAL A 193 -13.85 -6.68 -0.74
C VAL A 193 -13.82 -5.31 -0.06
N VAL A 194 -13.20 -4.29 -0.68
CA VAL A 194 -13.20 -2.91 -0.14
C VAL A 194 -14.63 -2.39 -0.05
N ALA A 195 -15.45 -2.56 -1.10
CA ALA A 195 -16.85 -2.17 -1.10
C ALA A 195 -17.65 -2.91 0.00
N SER A 196 -17.43 -4.22 0.14
CA SER A 196 -18.07 -5.03 1.19
C SER A 196 -17.69 -4.56 2.61
N ILE A 197 -16.41 -4.23 2.84
CA ILE A 197 -15.95 -3.66 4.12
C ILE A 197 -16.64 -2.31 4.37
N ALA A 198 -16.69 -1.44 3.36
CA ALA A 198 -17.32 -0.13 3.47
C ALA A 198 -18.82 -0.22 3.77
N ALA A 199 -19.53 -1.12 3.09
CA ALA A 199 -20.95 -1.39 3.34
C ALA A 199 -21.19 -1.99 4.74
N HIS A 200 -20.40 -2.99 5.15
CA HIS A 200 -20.48 -3.59 6.48
C HIS A 200 -20.25 -2.56 7.60
N LYS A 201 -19.28 -1.67 7.41
CA LYS A 201 -19.00 -0.57 8.33
C LYS A 201 -19.96 0.62 8.17
N ARG A 202 -20.91 0.54 7.23
CA ARG A 202 -21.92 1.58 6.93
C ARG A 202 -21.31 2.91 6.50
N TRP A 203 -20.20 2.84 5.78
CA TRP A 203 -19.57 4.01 5.17
C TRP A 203 -20.14 4.33 3.80
N LEU A 204 -20.59 3.28 3.08
CA LEU A 204 -21.33 3.34 1.82
C LEU A 204 -22.60 2.54 1.94
N SER A 205 -23.61 2.84 1.14
CA SER A 205 -24.78 1.98 0.94
C SER A 205 -24.41 0.78 0.06
N ASP A 206 -25.18 -0.31 0.16
CA ASP A 206 -24.89 -1.58 -0.52
C ASP A 206 -24.79 -1.44 -2.06
N ASP A 207 -25.52 -0.47 -2.63
CA ASP A 207 -25.59 -0.22 -4.08
C ASP A 207 -24.69 0.95 -4.53
N GLU A 208 -23.90 1.53 -3.63
CA GLU A 208 -23.06 2.70 -3.93
C GLU A 208 -21.64 2.26 -4.25
N PRO A 209 -21.19 2.40 -5.53
CA PRO A 209 -19.84 2.03 -5.90
C PRO A 209 -18.81 3.01 -5.32
N LEU A 210 -17.57 2.52 -5.21
CA LEU A 210 -16.43 3.39 -4.95
C LEU A 210 -16.21 4.30 -6.15
N LEU A 211 -16.14 5.61 -5.93
CA LEU A 211 -15.90 6.53 -7.05
C LEU A 211 -14.55 6.28 -7.70
N TYR A 212 -13.51 6.07 -6.89
CA TYR A 212 -12.13 6.00 -7.34
C TYR A 212 -11.33 5.01 -6.51
N GLY A 213 -10.41 4.33 -7.17
CA GLY A 213 -9.34 3.57 -6.55
C GLY A 213 -8.24 3.27 -7.54
N ARG A 214 -6.97 3.33 -7.07
CA ARG A 214 -5.84 2.73 -7.75
C ARG A 214 -5.39 1.51 -6.95
N TYR A 215 -5.31 0.38 -7.61
CA TYR A 215 -4.90 -0.89 -7.01
C TYR A 215 -3.55 -1.27 -7.60
N ASP A 216 -2.50 -1.17 -6.79
CA ASP A 216 -1.13 -1.44 -7.20
C ASP A 216 -0.84 -2.93 -6.99
N LEU A 217 -0.58 -3.63 -8.08
CA LEU A 217 -0.40 -5.08 -8.13
C LEU A 217 1.05 -5.45 -8.44
N VAL A 218 1.47 -6.58 -7.91
CA VAL A 218 2.75 -7.23 -8.19
C VAL A 218 2.55 -8.73 -8.39
N SER A 219 3.36 -9.34 -9.26
CA SER A 219 3.31 -10.79 -9.44
C SER A 219 4.24 -11.48 -8.44
N LEU A 220 3.70 -12.36 -7.62
CA LEU A 220 4.47 -13.21 -6.71
C LEU A 220 5.23 -14.31 -7.49
N ASN A 221 6.16 -15.01 -6.82
CA ASN A 221 6.98 -16.04 -7.45
C ASN A 221 6.20 -17.26 -7.97
N ASP A 222 5.01 -17.50 -7.44
CA ASP A 222 4.10 -18.56 -7.87
C ASP A 222 3.16 -18.14 -9.02
N GLY A 223 3.30 -16.88 -9.48
CA GLY A 223 2.47 -16.30 -10.53
C GLY A 223 1.17 -15.65 -10.04
N THR A 224 0.91 -15.65 -8.75
CA THR A 224 -0.24 -14.94 -8.17
C THR A 224 -0.07 -13.43 -8.32
N GLU A 225 -1.07 -12.75 -8.86
CA GLU A 225 -1.15 -11.29 -8.82
C GLU A 225 -1.63 -10.88 -7.42
N ALA A 226 -0.78 -10.16 -6.69
CA ALA A 226 -1.02 -9.77 -5.32
C ALA A 226 -1.10 -8.25 -5.17
N LEU A 227 -2.01 -7.79 -4.33
CA LEU A 227 -2.16 -6.38 -4.00
C LEU A 227 -0.97 -5.95 -3.12
N LEU A 228 -0.24 -4.96 -3.59
CA LEU A 228 0.80 -4.26 -2.84
C LEU A 228 0.21 -3.09 -2.03
N GLU A 229 -0.73 -2.36 -2.66
CA GLU A 229 -1.36 -1.16 -2.10
C GLU A 229 -2.68 -0.86 -2.81
N ALA A 230 -3.63 -0.26 -2.08
CA ALA A 230 -4.83 0.35 -2.65
C ALA A 230 -4.88 1.82 -2.24
N GLU A 231 -5.00 2.73 -3.20
CA GLU A 231 -5.10 4.16 -2.99
C GLU A 231 -6.50 4.64 -3.39
N LEU A 232 -7.30 5.05 -2.39
CA LEU A 232 -8.68 5.44 -2.59
C LEU A 232 -8.89 6.95 -2.59
N PHE A 233 -7.81 7.74 -2.47
CA PHE A 233 -7.88 9.21 -2.39
C PHE A 233 -6.61 9.93 -2.90
N GLU A 234 -5.62 9.21 -3.47
CA GLU A 234 -4.38 9.76 -4.06
C GLU A 234 -4.36 9.66 -5.59
#